data_d641a5e5080a5ce3d6bb291c63931659
#
_entry.id   d641a5e5080a5ce3d6bb291c63931659
#
_cell.length_a   1.000
_cell.length_b   1.000
_cell.length_c   1.000
_cell.angle_alpha   90.00
_cell.angle_beta   90.00
_cell.angle_gamma   90.00
#
_symmetry.space_group_name_H-M   'P 1'
#
loop_
_entity.id
_entity.type
_entity.pdbx_description
1 polymer ?
#
loop_
_entity_poly.entity_id
_entity_poly.type
_entity_poly.pdbx_seq_one_letter_code
_entity_poly.pdbx_strand_id
1 'polypeptide(L)'
;MAASLTVTGSTSQNGWPASPRGSDIGIVTLALRLRNGAKTVQVAEKAADAFREIIEWWDANVEPVETLGGYNYREIRGYEGSGTISNHGSGTAIDINATRHPLGATGTVSSATAVQIIAKAASLGLKWGGAYRGRKDPMHFEVVLSPTTDMIRKTATNYWWVTFIAGAAIAGAVIYRHRFRS
;
A
#
# COMPACT_ATOMS: atom_id res chain seq x y z
N MET A 1 -24.44 18.12 -13.63
CA MET A 1 -23.67 17.65 -14.80
C MET A 1 -22.26 17.34 -14.32
N ALA A 2 -21.88 16.06 -14.26
CA ALA A 2 -20.52 15.67 -13.92
C ALA A 2 -19.63 15.88 -15.15
N ALA A 3 -18.64 16.77 -15.03
CA ALA A 3 -17.66 16.98 -16.08
C ALA A 3 -16.87 15.68 -16.28
N SER A 4 -17.01 15.07 -17.45
CA SER A 4 -16.14 13.98 -17.91
C SER A 4 -14.75 14.55 -18.11
N LEU A 5 -13.83 14.26 -17.19
CA LEU A 5 -12.42 14.57 -17.36
C LEU A 5 -11.86 13.67 -18.47
N THR A 6 -11.76 14.22 -19.67
CA THR A 6 -11.00 13.60 -20.76
C THR A 6 -9.52 13.73 -20.40
N VAL A 7 -8.98 12.71 -19.73
CA VAL A 7 -7.55 12.66 -19.40
C VAL A 7 -6.81 12.27 -20.67
N THR A 8 -6.31 13.25 -21.42
CA THR A 8 -5.25 13.08 -22.43
C THR A 8 -3.91 12.96 -21.71
N GLY A 9 -3.72 11.87 -20.97
CA GLY A 9 -2.52 11.65 -20.17
C GLY A 9 -2.10 10.18 -20.23
N SER A 10 -0.85 9.92 -19.87
CA SER A 10 -0.33 8.57 -19.65
C SER A 10 -1.06 7.93 -18.43
N THR A 11 -1.03 6.61 -18.38
CA THR A 11 -1.47 5.85 -17.21
C THR A 11 -0.26 5.25 -16.50
N SER A 12 -0.33 5.10 -15.19
CA SER A 12 0.63 4.32 -14.42
C SER A 12 0.41 2.82 -14.62
N GLN A 13 1.36 2.01 -14.18
CA GLN A 13 1.37 0.54 -14.33
C GLN A 13 0.06 -0.12 -13.88
N ASN A 14 -0.59 0.39 -12.84
CA ASN A 14 -1.88 -0.12 -12.33
C ASN A 14 -3.12 0.51 -13.02
N GLY A 15 -2.92 1.24 -14.13
CA GLY A 15 -3.99 1.80 -14.95
C GLY A 15 -4.62 3.09 -14.44
N TRP A 16 -4.06 3.74 -13.41
CA TRP A 16 -4.51 5.04 -12.94
C TRP A 16 -3.96 6.18 -13.78
N PRO A 17 -4.72 7.29 -13.96
CA PRO A 17 -4.21 8.47 -14.63
C PRO A 17 -2.92 8.96 -14.00
N ALA A 18 -1.91 9.23 -14.81
CA ALA A 18 -0.60 9.73 -14.39
C ALA A 18 -0.29 11.04 -15.14
N SER A 19 0.24 12.04 -14.44
CA SER A 19 0.58 13.34 -15.00
C SER A 19 1.80 13.90 -14.28
N PRO A 20 2.68 14.66 -14.97
CA PRO A 20 3.74 15.43 -14.30
C PRO A 20 3.19 16.58 -13.45
N ARG A 21 1.91 16.93 -13.60
CA ARG A 21 1.20 17.93 -12.79
C ARG A 21 0.16 17.22 -11.93
N GLY A 22 0.42 17.09 -10.64
CA GLY A 22 -0.46 16.39 -9.69
C GLY A 22 -1.90 16.95 -9.65
N SER A 23 -2.09 18.26 -9.86
CA SER A 23 -3.41 18.91 -9.93
C SER A 23 -4.31 18.34 -11.02
N ASP A 24 -3.73 17.85 -12.13
CA ASP A 24 -4.51 17.29 -13.25
C ASP A 24 -5.18 15.96 -12.90
N ILE A 25 -4.68 15.28 -11.87
CA ILE A 25 -5.08 13.91 -11.48
C ILE A 25 -5.55 13.79 -10.03
N GLY A 26 -5.82 14.92 -9.36
CA GLY A 26 -6.35 14.95 -8.00
C GLY A 26 -5.35 14.47 -6.95
N ILE A 27 -4.08 14.91 -7.04
CA ILE A 27 -3.10 14.69 -5.98
C ILE A 27 -3.39 15.64 -4.82
N VAL A 28 -3.46 15.08 -3.62
CA VAL A 28 -3.64 15.80 -2.36
C VAL A 28 -2.47 15.59 -1.42
N THR A 29 -2.26 16.53 -0.50
CA THR A 29 -1.28 16.38 0.59
C THR A 29 -1.96 15.76 1.80
N LEU A 30 -1.56 14.55 2.15
CA LEU A 30 -1.97 13.84 3.35
C LEU A 30 -1.07 14.28 4.52
N ALA A 31 -1.65 14.90 5.54
CA ALA A 31 -0.95 15.25 6.77
C ALA A 31 -1.22 14.20 7.84
N LEU A 32 -0.16 13.80 8.56
CA LEU A 32 -0.17 12.72 9.55
C LEU A 32 0.52 13.19 10.83
N ARG A 33 0.06 12.68 11.97
CA ARG A 33 0.72 12.82 13.27
C ARG A 33 1.16 11.45 13.73
N LEU A 34 2.47 11.18 13.66
CA LEU A 34 3.09 9.89 13.90
C LEU A 34 4.02 9.95 15.10
N ARG A 35 4.53 8.81 15.58
CA ARG A 35 5.43 8.75 16.76
C ARG A 35 6.67 9.65 16.62
N ASN A 36 7.22 9.76 15.39
CA ASN A 36 8.36 10.64 15.09
C ASN A 36 7.94 12.03 14.59
N GLY A 37 6.76 12.52 15.02
CA GLY A 37 6.27 13.87 14.72
C GLY A 37 5.39 13.94 13.48
N ALA A 38 5.11 15.16 13.04
CA ALA A 38 4.27 15.40 11.88
C ALA A 38 4.99 15.03 10.59
N LYS A 39 4.27 14.36 9.68
CA LYS A 39 4.73 13.98 8.33
C LYS A 39 3.70 14.39 7.30
N THR A 40 4.14 14.59 6.07
CA THR A 40 3.25 14.79 4.92
C THR A 40 3.67 13.88 3.77
N VAL A 41 2.71 13.48 2.96
CA VAL A 41 2.95 12.73 1.72
C VAL A 41 1.91 13.13 0.68
N GLN A 42 2.30 13.23 -0.58
CA GLN A 42 1.39 13.52 -1.68
C GLN A 42 0.89 12.21 -2.30
N VAL A 43 -0.43 12.07 -2.42
CA VAL A 43 -1.09 10.85 -2.92
C VAL A 43 -2.35 11.21 -3.73
N ALA A 44 -2.85 10.26 -4.50
CA ALA A 44 -4.17 10.42 -5.12
C ALA A 44 -5.26 10.54 -4.04
N GLU A 45 -6.16 11.50 -4.20
CA GLU A 45 -7.25 11.75 -3.24
C GLU A 45 -8.06 10.48 -2.92
N LYS A 46 -8.39 9.69 -3.95
CA LYS A 46 -9.15 8.43 -3.79
C LYS A 46 -8.41 7.33 -3.02
N ALA A 47 -7.10 7.42 -2.88
CA ALA A 47 -6.27 6.46 -2.15
C ALA A 47 -5.85 6.99 -0.76
N ALA A 48 -6.16 8.25 -0.45
CA ALA A 48 -5.66 8.94 0.73
C ALA A 48 -6.02 8.23 2.04
N ASP A 49 -7.26 7.76 2.19
CA ASP A 49 -7.71 7.07 3.41
C ASP A 49 -6.98 5.73 3.61
N ALA A 50 -6.82 4.94 2.54
CA ALA A 50 -6.10 3.66 2.61
C ALA A 50 -4.61 3.88 2.95
N PHE A 51 -3.99 4.91 2.38
CA PHE A 51 -2.60 5.25 2.71
C PHE A 51 -2.45 5.82 4.10
N ARG A 52 -3.39 6.65 4.58
CA ARG A 52 -3.39 7.09 5.98
C ARG A 52 -3.38 5.88 6.91
N GLU A 53 -4.31 4.96 6.70
CA GLU A 53 -4.50 3.81 7.58
C GLU A 53 -3.31 2.86 7.58
N ILE A 54 -2.69 2.58 6.42
CA ILE A 54 -1.51 1.72 6.39
C ILE A 54 -0.28 2.39 7.03
N ILE A 55 -0.08 3.71 6.83
CA ILE A 55 1.03 4.45 7.44
C ILE A 55 0.90 4.49 8.96
N GLU A 56 -0.29 4.83 9.48
CA GLU A 56 -0.56 4.89 10.93
C GLU A 56 -0.44 3.49 11.55
N TRP A 57 -0.94 2.46 10.87
CA TRP A 57 -0.79 1.08 11.32
C TRP A 57 0.68 0.64 11.34
N TRP A 58 1.47 0.98 10.29
CA TRP A 58 2.90 0.70 10.24
C TRP A 58 3.62 1.37 11.40
N ASP A 59 3.38 2.67 11.61
CA ASP A 59 3.97 3.43 12.72
C ASP A 59 3.69 2.78 14.08
N ALA A 60 2.47 2.27 14.30
CA ALA A 60 2.07 1.67 15.57
C ALA A 60 2.61 0.23 15.77
N ASN A 61 2.70 -0.59 14.71
CA ASN A 61 2.85 -2.04 14.84
C ASN A 61 4.18 -2.58 14.29
N VAL A 62 4.86 -1.84 13.40
CA VAL A 62 6.12 -2.30 12.79
C VAL A 62 7.28 -1.50 13.34
N GLU A 63 7.37 -0.23 13.01
CA GLU A 63 8.43 0.68 13.48
C GLU A 63 8.00 2.14 13.27
N PRO A 64 8.63 3.10 13.97
CA PRO A 64 8.39 4.51 13.76
C PRO A 64 8.63 4.92 12.31
N VAL A 65 7.68 5.68 11.74
CA VAL A 65 7.83 6.20 10.39
C VAL A 65 8.77 7.42 10.41
N GLU A 66 9.91 7.28 9.77
CA GLU A 66 10.92 8.34 9.66
C GLU A 66 10.78 9.12 8.34
N THR A 67 10.57 8.40 7.24
CA THR A 67 10.46 8.98 5.89
C THR A 67 9.26 8.42 5.15
N LEU A 68 8.64 9.28 4.32
CA LEU A 68 7.57 8.92 3.40
C LEU A 68 7.89 9.41 2.00
N GLY A 69 7.75 8.54 1.01
CA GLY A 69 7.73 8.87 -0.41
C GLY A 69 6.31 8.69 -0.96
N GLY A 70 5.87 9.58 -1.86
CA GLY A 70 4.54 9.50 -2.47
C GLY A 70 4.58 9.82 -3.95
N TYR A 71 3.68 10.72 -4.40
CA TYR A 71 3.60 11.13 -5.79
C TYR A 71 4.95 11.58 -6.34
N ASN A 72 5.33 10.96 -7.45
CA ASN A 72 6.52 11.30 -8.22
C ASN A 72 6.36 10.77 -9.65
N TYR A 73 6.20 11.69 -10.61
CA TYR A 73 6.02 11.33 -12.02
C TYR A 73 7.35 10.89 -12.64
N ARG A 74 7.50 9.60 -12.84
CA ARG A 74 8.68 8.96 -13.43
C ARG A 74 8.35 7.57 -13.95
N GLU A 75 9.19 7.03 -14.80
CA GLU A 75 9.16 5.61 -15.14
C GLU A 75 9.54 4.71 -13.96
N ILE A 76 9.26 3.42 -14.08
CA ILE A 76 9.62 2.42 -13.08
C ILE A 76 11.16 2.33 -12.98
N ARG A 77 11.70 2.37 -11.77
CA ARG A 77 13.14 2.26 -11.53
C ARG A 77 13.70 0.92 -12.00
N GLY A 78 14.74 0.99 -12.88
CA GLY A 78 15.36 -0.17 -13.52
C GLY A 78 14.64 -0.61 -14.80
N TYR A 79 13.66 0.18 -15.26
CA TYR A 79 12.97 0.01 -16.53
C TYR A 79 12.86 1.35 -17.27
N GLU A 80 13.81 2.23 -17.06
CA GLU A 80 13.91 3.54 -17.73
C GLU A 80 14.00 3.34 -19.25
N GLY A 81 13.23 4.12 -20.00
CA GLY A 81 13.09 3.99 -21.45
C GLY A 81 11.98 3.01 -21.89
N SER A 82 11.29 2.34 -20.95
CA SER A 82 10.15 1.46 -21.28
C SER A 82 8.87 2.22 -21.60
N GLY A 83 8.77 3.51 -21.25
CA GLY A 83 7.56 4.29 -21.31
C GLY A 83 6.53 3.95 -20.23
N THR A 84 6.82 2.99 -19.34
CA THR A 84 5.89 2.56 -18.29
C THR A 84 6.03 3.45 -17.07
N ILE A 85 5.00 4.24 -16.78
CA ILE A 85 4.96 5.13 -15.62
C ILE A 85 4.74 4.32 -14.34
N SER A 86 5.55 4.61 -13.33
CA SER A 86 5.44 4.05 -11.98
C SER A 86 4.10 4.43 -11.33
N ASN A 87 3.58 3.60 -10.43
CA ASN A 87 2.38 3.90 -9.62
C ASN A 87 2.56 5.14 -8.72
N HIS A 88 3.80 5.56 -8.44
CA HIS A 88 4.07 6.88 -7.86
C HIS A 88 3.64 8.03 -8.78
N GLY A 89 3.74 7.87 -10.11
CA GLY A 89 3.35 8.89 -11.09
C GLY A 89 1.85 9.18 -11.15
N SER A 90 1.03 8.32 -10.58
CA SER A 90 -0.41 8.51 -10.39
C SER A 90 -0.79 8.82 -8.93
N GLY A 91 0.18 8.88 -8.00
CA GLY A 91 -0.06 9.02 -6.57
C GLY A 91 -0.72 7.80 -5.92
N THR A 92 -0.69 6.65 -6.58
CA THR A 92 -1.27 5.39 -6.10
C THR A 92 -0.25 4.44 -5.51
N ALA A 93 0.93 4.95 -5.17
CA ALA A 93 1.96 4.25 -4.40
C ALA A 93 2.62 5.17 -3.39
N ILE A 94 3.07 4.56 -2.29
CA ILE A 94 3.88 5.21 -1.25
C ILE A 94 5.05 4.32 -0.89
N ASP A 95 6.13 4.94 -0.42
CA ASP A 95 7.28 4.28 0.18
C ASP A 95 7.40 4.69 1.66
N ILE A 96 7.55 3.72 2.56
CA ILE A 96 7.75 3.94 4.00
C ILE A 96 9.19 3.54 4.35
N ASN A 97 9.94 4.42 5.00
CA ASN A 97 11.29 4.19 5.52
C ASN A 97 12.25 3.59 4.47
N ALA A 98 12.32 4.21 3.29
CA ALA A 98 13.06 3.70 2.13
C ALA A 98 14.54 3.36 2.41
N THR A 99 15.20 4.09 3.30
CA THR A 99 16.60 3.82 3.70
C THR A 99 16.77 2.55 4.53
N ARG A 100 15.72 2.15 5.27
CA ARG A 100 15.70 0.93 6.10
C ARG A 100 15.21 -0.28 5.32
N HIS A 101 14.37 -0.05 4.32
CA HIS A 101 13.73 -1.07 3.50
C HIS A 101 13.97 -0.87 2.00
N PRO A 102 15.24 -0.76 1.55
CA PRO A 102 15.54 -0.36 0.19
C PRO A 102 15.09 -1.40 -0.85
N LEU A 103 14.83 -0.92 -2.05
CA LEU A 103 14.46 -1.75 -3.20
C LEU A 103 15.47 -2.86 -3.42
N GLY A 104 15.02 -4.10 -3.52
CA GLY A 104 15.84 -5.31 -3.67
C GLY A 104 16.23 -5.95 -2.34
N ALA A 105 16.04 -5.28 -1.20
CA ALA A 105 16.36 -5.86 0.11
C ALA A 105 15.39 -6.99 0.48
N THR A 106 15.92 -7.95 1.26
CA THR A 106 15.14 -9.05 1.84
C THR A 106 15.41 -9.14 3.33
N GLY A 107 14.45 -9.66 4.11
CA GLY A 107 14.63 -9.87 5.54
C GLY A 107 14.70 -8.57 6.37
N THR A 108 14.22 -7.46 5.84
CA THR A 108 14.20 -6.16 6.54
C THR A 108 13.12 -6.09 7.62
N VAL A 109 12.17 -7.02 7.59
CA VAL A 109 11.19 -7.30 8.65
C VAL A 109 11.14 -8.80 8.93
N SER A 110 10.70 -9.20 10.12
CA SER A 110 10.54 -10.62 10.46
C SER A 110 9.46 -11.28 9.59
N SER A 111 9.52 -12.60 9.42
CA SER A 111 8.47 -13.34 8.67
C SER A 111 7.09 -13.17 9.31
N ALA A 112 7.00 -13.13 10.64
CA ALA A 112 5.75 -12.89 11.35
C ALA A 112 5.19 -11.49 11.06
N THR A 113 6.05 -10.47 11.09
CA THR A 113 5.67 -9.09 10.73
C THR A 113 5.24 -8.99 9.26
N ALA A 114 5.95 -9.68 8.35
CA ALA A 114 5.60 -9.69 6.93
C ALA A 114 4.17 -10.24 6.68
N VAL A 115 3.76 -11.30 7.39
CA VAL A 115 2.39 -11.84 7.31
C VAL A 115 1.36 -10.79 7.75
N GLN A 116 1.63 -10.05 8.83
CA GLN A 116 0.75 -8.99 9.32
C GLN A 116 0.65 -7.83 8.33
N ILE A 117 1.79 -7.39 7.74
CA ILE A 117 1.83 -6.33 6.73
C ILE A 117 0.99 -6.73 5.51
N ILE A 118 1.17 -7.96 5.00
CA ILE A 118 0.41 -8.47 3.84
C ILE A 118 -1.09 -8.46 4.13
N ALA A 119 -1.51 -8.97 5.29
CA ALA A 119 -2.91 -9.03 5.68
C ALA A 119 -3.52 -7.62 5.80
N LYS A 120 -2.80 -6.70 6.47
CA LYS A 120 -3.25 -5.30 6.62
C LYS A 120 -3.33 -4.58 5.29
N ALA A 121 -2.31 -4.67 4.44
CA ALA A 121 -2.32 -4.07 3.11
C ALA A 121 -3.49 -4.60 2.27
N ALA A 122 -3.70 -5.92 2.24
CA ALA A 122 -4.80 -6.54 1.51
C ALA A 122 -6.18 -6.06 1.99
N SER A 123 -6.39 -5.89 3.29
CA SER A 123 -7.65 -5.37 3.85
C SER A 123 -7.98 -3.94 3.41
N LEU A 124 -6.98 -3.19 2.97
CA LEU A 124 -7.09 -1.82 2.47
C LEU A 124 -7.10 -1.72 0.94
N GLY A 125 -7.12 -2.84 0.21
CA GLY A 125 -6.97 -2.86 -1.24
C GLY A 125 -5.58 -2.46 -1.73
N LEU A 126 -4.58 -2.60 -0.86
CA LEU A 126 -3.19 -2.33 -1.16
C LEU A 126 -2.40 -3.63 -1.33
N LYS A 127 -1.27 -3.53 -2.01
CA LYS A 127 -0.26 -4.57 -2.13
C LYS A 127 1.07 -4.07 -1.58
N TRP A 128 1.73 -4.90 -0.80
CA TRP A 128 3.06 -4.62 -0.28
C TRP A 128 4.14 -5.20 -1.18
N GLY A 129 5.13 -4.39 -1.56
CA GLY A 129 6.21 -4.81 -2.46
C GLY A 129 7.19 -5.82 -1.85
N GLY A 130 7.27 -5.92 -0.53
CA GLY A 130 8.01 -6.99 0.15
C GLY A 130 7.47 -8.39 -0.15
N ALA A 131 6.22 -8.52 -0.62
CA ALA A 131 5.61 -9.78 -1.04
C ALA A 131 5.77 -10.09 -2.54
N TYR A 132 6.41 -9.24 -3.35
CA TYR A 132 6.59 -9.49 -4.78
C TYR A 132 7.34 -10.81 -5.02
N ARG A 133 6.99 -11.52 -6.10
CA ARG A 133 7.68 -12.76 -6.49
C ARG A 133 9.06 -12.50 -7.08
N GLY A 134 9.22 -11.37 -7.80
CA GLY A 134 10.48 -10.94 -8.38
C GLY A 134 11.30 -10.10 -7.39
N ARG A 135 11.87 -8.98 -7.88
CA ARG A 135 12.64 -8.04 -7.07
C ARG A 135 11.77 -7.47 -5.95
N LYS A 136 12.16 -7.70 -4.71
CA LYS A 136 11.44 -7.22 -3.52
C LYS A 136 11.52 -5.71 -3.42
N ASP A 137 10.47 -5.10 -2.89
CA ASP A 137 10.43 -3.67 -2.61
C ASP A 137 9.74 -3.43 -1.25
N PRO A 138 10.44 -3.69 -0.14
CA PRO A 138 9.79 -3.76 1.17
C PRO A 138 9.38 -2.39 1.73
N MET A 139 9.85 -1.26 1.16
CA MET A 139 9.32 0.07 1.48
C MET A 139 7.97 0.35 0.82
N HIS A 140 7.64 -0.33 -0.29
CA HIS A 140 6.62 0.05 -1.26
C HIS A 140 5.24 -0.52 -0.96
N PHE A 141 4.23 0.34 -1.00
CA PHE A 141 2.81 -0.02 -1.00
C PHE A 141 2.12 0.60 -2.20
N GLU A 142 1.26 -0.16 -2.87
CA GLU A 142 0.55 0.30 -4.06
C GLU A 142 -0.92 -0.13 -4.06
N VAL A 143 -1.79 0.66 -4.69
CA VAL A 143 -3.20 0.32 -4.93
C VAL A 143 -3.27 -0.81 -5.95
N VAL A 144 -4.01 -1.88 -5.63
CA VAL A 144 -4.14 -3.08 -6.48
C VAL A 144 -5.06 -2.85 -7.67
N LEU A 145 -6.07 -1.99 -7.52
CA LEU A 145 -7.19 -1.91 -8.46
C LEU A 145 -7.18 -0.63 -9.30
N SER A 146 -7.57 -0.79 -10.55
CA SER A 146 -7.84 0.32 -11.49
C SER A 146 -8.98 1.23 -10.99
N PRO A 147 -9.09 2.52 -11.40
CA PRO A 147 -9.93 3.55 -10.79
C PRO A 147 -11.44 3.42 -11.02
N THR A 148 -12.01 2.25 -11.11
CA THR A 148 -13.47 2.08 -11.13
C THR A 148 -14.04 2.41 -9.75
N THR A 149 -14.91 3.39 -9.72
CA THR A 149 -15.33 4.26 -8.62
C THR A 149 -15.90 3.58 -7.36
N ASP A 150 -16.20 2.27 -7.39
CA ASP A 150 -16.89 1.57 -6.30
C ASP A 150 -16.07 0.51 -5.56
N MET A 151 -14.84 0.24 -6.00
CA MET A 151 -14.11 -0.93 -5.53
C MET A 151 -13.30 -0.70 -4.26
N ILE A 152 -12.85 0.53 -3.99
CA ILE A 152 -12.06 0.83 -2.78
C ILE A 152 -12.95 0.73 -1.52
N ARG A 153 -14.24 1.07 -1.62
CA ARG A 153 -15.19 0.90 -0.51
C ARG A 153 -15.65 -0.55 -0.30
N LYS A 154 -15.73 -1.36 -1.37
CA LYS A 154 -16.19 -2.76 -1.27
C LYS A 154 -15.13 -3.72 -0.75
N THR A 155 -13.84 -3.43 -0.95
CA THR A 155 -12.77 -4.28 -0.41
C THR A 155 -12.67 -4.21 1.11
N ALA A 156 -12.85 -3.05 1.73
CA ALA A 156 -12.85 -2.94 3.19
C ALA A 156 -13.99 -3.73 3.85
N THR A 157 -15.12 -3.93 3.15
CA THR A 157 -16.31 -4.61 3.70
C THR A 157 -16.32 -6.13 3.44
N ASN A 158 -15.54 -6.62 2.45
CA ASN A 158 -15.63 -8.02 2.02
C ASN A 158 -14.51 -8.94 2.56
N TYR A 159 -13.56 -8.44 3.35
CA TYR A 159 -12.49 -9.28 3.92
C TYR A 159 -12.73 -9.69 5.38
N TRP A 160 -13.92 -9.46 5.95
CA TRP A 160 -14.26 -9.95 7.30
C TRP A 160 -14.12 -11.49 7.43
N TRP A 161 -14.25 -12.24 6.35
CA TRP A 161 -14.07 -13.69 6.32
C TRP A 161 -12.60 -14.14 6.41
N VAL A 162 -11.63 -13.30 5.98
CA VAL A 162 -10.19 -13.63 6.11
C VAL A 162 -9.76 -13.63 7.58
N THR A 163 -10.33 -12.73 8.39
CA THR A 163 -10.12 -12.72 9.85
C THR A 163 -10.75 -13.94 10.53
N PHE A 164 -11.84 -14.49 9.95
CA PHE A 164 -12.49 -15.69 10.47
C PHE A 164 -11.65 -16.95 10.24
N ILE A 165 -10.96 -17.08 9.11
CA ILE A 165 -10.09 -18.22 8.82
C ILE A 165 -8.82 -18.17 9.69
N ALA A 166 -8.23 -16.99 9.91
CA ALA A 166 -7.08 -16.83 10.80
C ALA A 166 -7.46 -17.11 12.26
N GLY A 167 -8.65 -16.68 12.71
CA GLY A 167 -9.17 -16.98 14.05
C GLY A 167 -9.50 -18.46 14.24
N ALA A 168 -10.05 -19.14 13.23
CA ALA A 168 -10.37 -20.57 13.30
C ALA A 168 -9.11 -21.45 13.33
N ALA A 169 -8.03 -21.06 12.67
CA ALA A 169 -6.75 -21.76 12.71
C ALA A 169 -6.08 -21.68 14.10
N ILE A 170 -6.23 -20.55 14.80
CA ILE A 170 -5.71 -20.38 16.17
C ILE A 170 -6.57 -21.16 17.18
N ALA A 171 -7.89 -21.16 17.03
CA ALA A 171 -8.80 -21.93 17.88
C ALA A 171 -8.61 -23.45 17.71
N GLY A 172 -8.37 -23.94 16.50
CA GLY A 172 -8.06 -25.35 16.22
C GLY A 172 -6.77 -25.83 16.88
N ALA A 173 -5.74 -25.00 16.93
CA ALA A 173 -4.47 -25.33 17.56
C ALA A 173 -4.55 -25.41 19.10
N VAL A 174 -5.42 -24.63 19.71
CA VAL A 174 -5.65 -24.64 21.17
C VAL A 174 -6.45 -25.88 21.57
N ILE A 175 -7.45 -26.30 20.79
CA ILE A 175 -8.28 -27.50 21.07
C ILE A 175 -7.46 -28.78 20.90
N TYR A 176 -6.52 -28.82 19.93
CA TYR A 176 -5.68 -30.00 19.70
C TYR A 176 -4.66 -30.24 20.85
N ARG A 177 -4.21 -29.20 21.54
CA ARG A 177 -3.29 -29.33 22.69
C ARG A 177 -3.96 -29.84 23.96
N HIS A 178 -5.28 -29.69 24.15
CA HIS A 178 -5.99 -30.14 25.34
C HIS A 178 -6.43 -31.60 25.30
N ARG A 179 -6.38 -32.27 24.15
CA ARG A 179 -6.87 -33.66 24.01
C ARG A 179 -5.81 -34.75 24.20
N PHE A 180 -4.54 -34.39 24.41
CA PHE A 180 -3.45 -35.36 24.59
C PHE A 180 -2.72 -35.21 25.94
N ARG A 181 -3.40 -34.68 26.97
CA ARG A 181 -2.94 -34.75 28.35
C ARG A 181 -4.05 -35.29 29.24
N SER A 182 -4.30 -36.57 29.13
CA SER A 182 -4.95 -37.43 30.14
C SER A 182 -4.49 -38.85 29.90
#